data_86029549f5c419b446f0d218d3c3d36b
#
_entry.id   86029549f5c419b446f0d218d3c3d36b
#
_cell.length_a   1.000
_cell.length_b   1.000
_cell.length_c   1.000
_cell.angle_alpha   90.00
_cell.angle_beta   90.00
_cell.angle_gamma   90.00
#
_symmetry.space_group_name_H-M   'P 1'
#
loop_
_entity.id
_entity.type
_entity.pdbx_description
1 polymer ?
#
loop_
_entity_poly.entity_id
_entity_poly.type
_entity_poly.pdbx_seq_one_letter_code
_entity_poly.pdbx_strand_id
1 'polypeptide(L)'
;KPQDALDFAYFGGIYRDCWMIVHNKVFITDPNYENETAGGGLFVSFDKVSEQSAQLKLDAHIRNTSRKSFGGKILYELYDRDGKRVLSKEAGLSVSKGLAKQISCKVTVETPHLWSPDSPYLYKLHIYIKDKAGNTIDGYYRRIGIRSIEFKGKDGFWLNGKPYPYPLMGANRHQDFAVIGNALPNSLHWRDAK
;
A
#
# COMPACT_ATOMS: atom_id res chain seq x y z
N LYS A 1 15.59 -30.93 -7.42
CA LYS A 1 14.38 -31.53 -8.01
C LYS A 1 14.50 -31.48 -9.53
N PRO A 2 14.07 -32.51 -10.26
CA PRO A 2 14.01 -32.45 -11.72
C PRO A 2 13.03 -31.34 -12.14
N GLN A 3 13.37 -30.61 -13.20
CA GLN A 3 12.60 -29.49 -13.74
C GLN A 3 11.79 -29.87 -14.99
N ASP A 4 11.49 -31.15 -15.09
CA ASP A 4 11.02 -31.80 -16.34
C ASP A 4 9.58 -31.42 -16.71
N ALA A 5 8.85 -30.74 -15.85
CA ALA A 5 7.43 -30.42 -16.06
C ALA A 5 7.14 -28.92 -16.19
N LEU A 6 8.16 -28.06 -16.18
CA LEU A 6 7.98 -26.63 -16.20
C LEU A 6 8.91 -25.99 -17.25
N ASP A 7 8.40 -25.00 -17.93
CA ASP A 7 9.08 -24.27 -19.00
C ASP A 7 9.96 -23.09 -18.51
N PHE A 8 10.33 -23.10 -17.22
CA PHE A 8 11.26 -22.13 -16.63
C PHE A 8 12.24 -22.78 -15.64
N ALA A 9 13.43 -22.19 -15.51
CA ALA A 9 14.47 -22.70 -14.63
C ALA A 9 14.25 -22.32 -13.17
N TYR A 10 14.51 -23.25 -12.25
CA TYR A 10 14.56 -22.97 -10.82
C TYR A 10 15.99 -22.61 -10.41
N PHE A 11 16.18 -21.36 -10.07
CA PHE A 11 17.45 -20.89 -9.50
C PHE A 11 17.39 -20.95 -7.97
N GLY A 12 18.47 -21.44 -7.35
CA GLY A 12 18.62 -21.44 -5.91
C GLY A 12 19.24 -20.13 -5.40
N GLY A 13 19.13 -19.91 -4.08
CA GLY A 13 19.73 -18.77 -3.43
C GLY A 13 18.83 -17.52 -3.37
N ILE A 14 19.41 -16.43 -2.85
CA ILE A 14 18.75 -15.13 -2.73
C ILE A 14 19.08 -14.33 -4.00
N TYR A 15 18.07 -14.04 -4.80
CA TYR A 15 18.24 -13.36 -6.08
C TYR A 15 17.49 -12.02 -6.17
N ARG A 16 16.91 -11.57 -5.05
CA ARG A 16 16.23 -10.28 -4.89
C ARG A 16 16.74 -9.57 -3.65
N ASP A 17 16.38 -8.30 -3.52
CA ASP A 17 16.74 -7.47 -2.39
C ASP A 17 16.28 -8.09 -1.07
N CYS A 18 17.15 -8.02 -0.06
CA CYS A 18 16.83 -8.35 1.31
C CYS A 18 16.69 -7.07 2.12
N TRP A 19 15.62 -6.96 2.88
CA TRP A 19 15.31 -5.80 3.69
C TRP A 19 15.30 -6.17 5.17
N MET A 20 15.96 -5.35 5.98
CA MET A 20 15.82 -5.39 7.43
C MET A 20 14.96 -4.22 7.86
N ILE A 21 13.79 -4.52 8.43
CA ILE A 21 12.87 -3.51 8.96
C ILE A 21 13.13 -3.37 10.45
N VAL A 22 13.49 -2.15 10.89
CA VAL A 22 13.69 -1.83 12.30
C VAL A 22 12.56 -0.89 12.74
N HIS A 23 11.86 -1.26 13.79
CA HIS A 23 10.74 -0.51 14.33
C HIS A 23 10.79 -0.44 15.86
N ASN A 24 9.96 0.39 16.46
CA ASN A 24 9.74 0.45 17.91
C ASN A 24 8.93 -0.75 18.40
N LYS A 25 8.71 -0.86 19.72
CA LYS A 25 7.84 -1.89 20.31
C LYS A 25 6.36 -1.69 20.02
N VAL A 26 5.95 -0.50 19.64
CA VAL A 26 4.61 -0.21 19.10
C VAL A 26 4.80 0.30 17.68
N PHE A 27 4.23 -0.41 16.71
CA PHE A 27 4.52 -0.20 15.29
C PHE A 27 3.35 -0.59 14.40
N ILE A 28 3.32 -0.06 13.19
CA ILE A 28 2.43 -0.49 12.10
C ILE A 28 2.99 -1.79 11.54
N THR A 29 2.19 -2.85 11.51
CA THR A 29 2.65 -4.20 11.16
C THR A 29 2.99 -4.31 9.67
N ASP A 30 3.85 -5.26 9.33
CA ASP A 30 4.03 -5.72 7.95
C ASP A 30 2.94 -6.76 7.60
N PRO A 31 2.18 -6.59 6.51
CA PRO A 31 1.07 -7.49 6.19
C PRO A 31 1.51 -8.92 5.88
N ASN A 32 2.70 -9.12 5.31
CA ASN A 32 3.19 -10.45 5.00
C ASN A 32 3.70 -11.18 6.25
N TYR A 33 4.41 -10.45 7.12
CA TYR A 33 4.93 -11.02 8.36
C TYR A 33 3.82 -11.32 9.38
N GLU A 34 2.82 -10.44 9.47
CA GLU A 34 1.70 -10.60 10.39
C GLU A 34 0.80 -11.77 10.01
N ASN A 35 0.73 -12.11 8.72
CA ASN A 35 -0.05 -13.22 8.16
C ASN A 35 -1.55 -13.20 8.55
N GLU A 36 -2.10 -12.02 8.71
CA GLU A 36 -3.54 -11.81 8.95
C GLU A 36 -4.29 -11.81 7.62
N THR A 37 -5.29 -12.67 7.47
CA THR A 37 -6.10 -12.75 6.25
C THR A 37 -6.83 -11.43 6.00
N ALA A 38 -6.59 -10.81 4.83
CA ALA A 38 -7.11 -9.50 4.46
C ALA A 38 -6.86 -8.41 5.51
N GLY A 39 -5.75 -8.52 6.26
CA GLY A 39 -5.36 -7.64 7.34
C GLY A 39 -3.86 -7.41 7.39
N GLY A 40 -3.40 -6.78 8.46
CA GLY A 40 -2.00 -6.41 8.64
C GLY A 40 -1.60 -5.14 7.86
N GLY A 41 -0.61 -4.41 8.36
CA GLY A 41 -0.10 -3.20 7.72
C GLY A 41 -1.12 -2.08 7.59
N LEU A 42 -1.09 -1.43 6.44
CA LEU A 42 -2.02 -0.38 6.06
C LEU A 42 -2.86 -0.83 4.86
N PHE A 43 -4.17 -0.83 5.01
CA PHE A 43 -5.12 -1.01 3.93
C PHE A 43 -5.83 0.31 3.61
N VAL A 44 -5.87 0.68 2.32
CA VAL A 44 -6.51 1.90 1.85
C VAL A 44 -7.57 1.53 0.83
N SER A 45 -8.80 1.94 1.07
CA SER A 45 -9.90 1.79 0.11
C SER A 45 -10.57 3.14 -0.15
N PHE A 46 -11.28 3.21 -1.26
CA PHE A 46 -11.91 4.45 -1.73
C PHE A 46 -13.40 4.22 -1.90
N ASP A 47 -14.18 5.13 -1.33
CA ASP A 47 -15.64 5.17 -1.45
C ASP A 47 -16.07 6.49 -2.08
N LYS A 48 -17.23 6.50 -2.76
CA LYS A 48 -17.86 7.72 -3.30
C LYS A 48 -16.89 8.59 -4.09
N VAL A 49 -16.09 7.96 -4.96
CA VAL A 49 -15.07 8.66 -5.74
C VAL A 49 -15.72 9.44 -6.87
N SER A 50 -15.44 10.74 -6.93
CA SER A 50 -15.83 11.65 -8.00
C SER A 50 -14.76 12.72 -8.22
N GLU A 51 -14.92 13.57 -9.23
CA GLU A 51 -14.04 14.73 -9.45
C GLU A 51 -14.20 15.80 -8.37
N GLN A 52 -15.33 15.80 -7.65
CA GLN A 52 -15.64 16.75 -6.56
C GLN A 52 -15.10 16.29 -5.22
N SER A 53 -15.17 14.98 -4.96
CA SER A 53 -14.68 14.45 -3.68
C SER A 53 -14.42 12.95 -3.76
N ALA A 54 -13.56 12.46 -2.85
CA ALA A 54 -13.36 11.03 -2.63
C ALA A 54 -13.26 10.75 -1.13
N GLN A 55 -13.96 9.73 -0.65
CA GLN A 55 -13.84 9.25 0.71
C GLN A 55 -12.79 8.14 0.77
N LEU A 56 -11.78 8.31 1.59
CA LEU A 56 -10.75 7.32 1.88
C LEU A 56 -11.05 6.64 3.20
N LYS A 57 -11.03 5.31 3.20
CA LYS A 57 -10.99 4.50 4.41
C LYS A 57 -9.57 4.01 4.61
N LEU A 58 -9.00 4.31 5.77
CA LEU A 58 -7.63 4.02 6.15
C LEU A 58 -7.68 3.04 7.34
N ASP A 59 -7.30 1.79 7.10
CA ASP A 59 -7.26 0.75 8.12
C ASP A 59 -5.80 0.44 8.44
N ALA A 60 -5.32 0.84 9.61
CA ALA A 60 -3.96 0.59 10.08
C ALA A 60 -3.97 -0.49 11.16
N HIS A 61 -3.19 -1.54 10.96
CA HIS A 61 -3.00 -2.60 11.93
C HIS A 61 -1.73 -2.32 12.75
N ILE A 62 -1.89 -2.20 14.08
CA ILE A 62 -0.84 -1.76 14.99
C ILE A 62 -0.63 -2.83 16.06
N ARG A 63 0.64 -3.22 16.26
CA ARG A 63 1.04 -4.18 17.28
C ARG A 63 1.83 -3.50 18.39
N ASN A 64 1.57 -3.93 19.62
CA ASN A 64 2.33 -3.55 20.80
C ASN A 64 3.03 -4.77 21.40
N THR A 65 4.33 -4.90 21.18
CA THR A 65 5.16 -5.97 21.75
C THR A 65 5.76 -5.60 23.12
N SER A 66 5.43 -4.43 23.64
CA SER A 66 5.94 -4.01 24.94
C SER A 66 5.20 -4.69 26.11
N ARG A 67 5.80 -4.60 27.30
CA ARG A 67 5.21 -5.13 28.55
C ARG A 67 4.14 -4.22 29.16
N LYS A 68 3.87 -3.05 28.56
CA LYS A 68 2.88 -2.07 29.04
C LYS A 68 1.87 -1.77 27.95
N SER A 69 0.64 -1.45 28.33
CA SER A 69 -0.34 -0.90 27.38
C SER A 69 0.14 0.46 26.87
N PHE A 70 -0.06 0.69 25.58
CA PHE A 70 0.29 1.93 24.91
C PHE A 70 -0.96 2.81 24.76
N GLY A 71 -0.78 4.10 25.00
CA GLY A 71 -1.76 5.13 24.70
C GLY A 71 -1.08 6.31 24.02
N GLY A 72 -1.67 6.80 22.96
CA GLY A 72 -1.13 7.88 22.14
C GLY A 72 -2.09 8.27 21.04
N LYS A 73 -1.55 8.65 19.90
CA LYS A 73 -2.29 9.05 18.72
C LYS A 73 -1.72 8.39 17.44
N ILE A 74 -2.58 8.21 16.46
CA ILE A 74 -2.19 7.96 15.07
C ILE A 74 -2.51 9.22 14.27
N LEU A 75 -1.54 9.68 13.48
CA LEU A 75 -1.64 10.82 12.59
C LEU A 75 -1.54 10.34 11.14
N TYR A 76 -2.53 10.70 10.34
CA TYR A 76 -2.56 10.49 8.89
C TYR A 76 -2.33 11.81 8.18
N GLU A 77 -1.38 11.87 7.28
CA GLU A 77 -1.12 13.04 6.44
C GLU A 77 -1.07 12.63 4.97
N LEU A 78 -1.83 13.30 4.14
CA LEU A 78 -1.83 13.10 2.69
C LEU A 78 -1.20 14.30 2.01
N TYR A 79 -0.24 14.02 1.14
CA TYR A 79 0.46 15.03 0.36
C TYR A 79 0.21 14.79 -1.13
N ASP A 80 0.10 15.86 -1.89
CA ASP A 80 0.02 15.82 -3.34
C ASP A 80 1.40 15.52 -3.98
N ARG A 81 1.43 15.53 -5.30
CA ARG A 81 2.66 15.28 -6.07
C ARG A 81 3.75 16.31 -5.75
N ASP A 82 3.37 17.56 -5.52
CA ASP A 82 4.28 18.69 -5.29
C ASP A 82 4.74 18.80 -3.82
N GLY A 83 4.24 17.92 -2.97
CA GLY A 83 4.59 17.86 -1.55
C GLY A 83 3.76 18.80 -0.67
N LYS A 84 2.67 19.39 -1.19
CA LYS A 84 1.72 20.15 -0.40
C LYS A 84 0.82 19.20 0.38
N ARG A 85 0.65 19.45 1.68
CA ARG A 85 -0.26 18.67 2.51
C ARG A 85 -1.71 19.04 2.19
N VAL A 86 -2.47 18.07 1.67
CA VAL A 86 -3.88 18.21 1.29
C VAL A 86 -4.83 17.74 2.37
N LEU A 87 -4.34 16.92 3.31
CA LEU A 87 -5.13 16.41 4.42
C LEU A 87 -4.23 16.09 5.62
N SER A 88 -4.77 16.34 6.82
CA SER A 88 -4.22 15.89 8.10
C SER A 88 -5.34 15.44 9.01
N LYS A 89 -5.22 14.26 9.62
CA LYS A 89 -6.21 13.69 10.54
C LYS A 89 -5.54 12.94 11.66
N GLU A 90 -5.88 13.28 12.88
CA GLU A 90 -5.49 12.52 14.07
C GLU A 90 -6.64 11.65 14.59
N ALA A 91 -6.29 10.51 15.18
CA ALA A 91 -7.19 9.64 15.93
C ALA A 91 -6.50 9.13 17.19
N GLY A 92 -7.27 8.90 18.24
CA GLY A 92 -6.76 8.30 19.48
C GLY A 92 -6.31 6.87 19.24
N LEU A 93 -5.20 6.48 19.85
CA LEU A 93 -4.62 5.14 19.78
C LEU A 93 -4.44 4.56 21.17
N SER A 94 -5.02 3.37 21.38
CA SER A 94 -4.78 2.57 22.56
C SER A 94 -4.63 1.11 22.15
N VAL A 95 -3.49 0.50 22.51
CA VAL A 95 -3.17 -0.91 22.22
C VAL A 95 -2.67 -1.57 23.49
N SER A 96 -3.35 -2.62 23.94
CA SER A 96 -2.97 -3.38 25.13
C SER A 96 -1.62 -4.08 24.95
N LYS A 97 -0.93 -4.35 26.06
CA LYS A 97 0.36 -5.07 26.06
C LYS A 97 0.25 -6.40 25.32
N GLY A 98 1.21 -6.70 24.46
CA GLY A 98 1.31 -7.95 23.73
C GLY A 98 0.25 -8.16 22.64
N LEU A 99 -0.67 -7.20 22.43
CA LEU A 99 -1.76 -7.35 21.47
C LEU A 99 -1.54 -6.50 20.22
N ALA A 100 -2.33 -6.81 19.20
CA ALA A 100 -2.50 -5.97 18.03
C ALA A 100 -3.92 -5.43 17.96
N LYS A 101 -4.10 -4.33 17.21
CA LYS A 101 -5.39 -3.68 17.02
C LYS A 101 -5.45 -3.00 15.65
N GLN A 102 -6.56 -3.16 14.95
CA GLN A 102 -6.86 -2.38 13.77
C GLN A 102 -7.53 -1.06 14.16
N ILE A 103 -7.04 0.03 13.57
CA ILE A 103 -7.61 1.37 13.73
C ILE A 103 -8.11 1.81 12.36
N SER A 104 -9.40 2.09 12.29
CA SER A 104 -10.05 2.57 11.07
C SER A 104 -10.30 4.06 11.15
N CYS A 105 -9.99 4.78 10.08
CA CYS A 105 -10.25 6.20 9.94
C CYS A 105 -10.86 6.48 8.55
N LYS A 106 -11.89 7.33 8.51
CA LYS A 106 -12.45 7.84 7.25
C LYS A 106 -12.10 9.30 7.10
N VAL A 107 -11.66 9.66 5.91
CA VAL A 107 -11.30 11.03 5.54
C VAL A 107 -11.84 11.35 4.16
N THR A 108 -12.13 12.63 3.89
CA THR A 108 -12.57 13.10 2.59
C THR A 108 -11.47 13.96 1.97
N VAL A 109 -11.18 13.72 0.71
CA VAL A 109 -10.32 14.57 -0.11
C VAL A 109 -11.22 15.32 -1.08
N GLU A 110 -11.23 16.63 -0.98
CA GLU A 110 -11.98 17.50 -1.88
C GLU A 110 -11.21 17.70 -3.19
N THR A 111 -11.93 17.74 -4.31
CA THR A 111 -11.39 17.92 -5.66
C THR A 111 -10.12 17.08 -5.93
N PRO A 112 -10.20 15.74 -5.75
CA PRO A 112 -9.05 14.89 -5.90
C PRO A 112 -8.58 14.81 -7.36
N HIS A 113 -7.28 14.74 -7.58
CA HIS A 113 -6.72 14.28 -8.85
C HIS A 113 -6.91 12.75 -8.93
N LEU A 114 -7.84 12.31 -9.77
CA LEU A 114 -8.13 10.89 -9.95
C LEU A 114 -7.02 10.20 -10.75
N TRP A 115 -6.65 9.02 -10.31
CA TRP A 115 -5.70 8.18 -11.02
C TRP A 115 -6.35 7.50 -12.23
N SER A 116 -5.67 7.53 -13.36
CA SER A 116 -5.97 6.69 -14.53
C SER A 116 -4.65 6.28 -15.21
N PRO A 117 -4.64 5.32 -16.14
CA PRO A 117 -3.45 4.99 -16.94
C PRO A 117 -2.89 6.21 -17.69
N ASP A 118 -3.77 7.08 -18.23
CA ASP A 118 -3.37 8.28 -18.97
C ASP A 118 -2.91 9.41 -18.04
N SER A 119 -3.36 9.40 -16.79
CA SER A 119 -2.98 10.36 -15.75
C SER A 119 -2.69 9.63 -14.44
N PRO A 120 -1.52 8.98 -14.31
CA PRO A 120 -1.18 8.16 -13.14
C PRO A 120 -0.77 9.02 -11.95
N TYR A 121 -1.73 9.82 -11.45
CA TYR A 121 -1.49 10.71 -10.31
C TYR A 121 -1.42 9.94 -9.00
N LEU A 122 -0.34 10.13 -8.25
CA LEU A 122 -0.12 9.48 -6.96
C LEU A 122 0.05 10.51 -5.85
N TYR A 123 -0.72 10.33 -4.80
CA TYR A 123 -0.54 10.99 -3.52
C TYR A 123 0.45 10.23 -2.65
N LYS A 124 1.05 10.93 -1.68
CA LYS A 124 1.93 10.35 -0.66
C LYS A 124 1.17 10.33 0.68
N LEU A 125 0.81 9.14 1.14
CA LEU A 125 0.18 8.95 2.44
C LEU A 125 1.25 8.62 3.48
N HIS A 126 1.38 9.46 4.49
CA HIS A 126 2.22 9.25 5.64
C HIS A 126 1.36 8.95 6.86
N ILE A 127 1.79 8.00 7.66
CA ILE A 127 1.14 7.64 8.91
C ILE A 127 2.20 7.63 10.01
N TYR A 128 1.89 8.26 11.14
CA TYR A 128 2.77 8.32 12.30
C TYR A 128 2.05 7.85 13.54
N ILE A 129 2.71 7.02 14.33
CA ILE A 129 2.31 6.71 15.69
C ILE A 129 3.03 7.68 16.61
N LYS A 130 2.26 8.42 17.41
CA LYS A 130 2.77 9.40 18.38
C LYS A 130 2.44 8.99 19.79
N ASP A 131 3.38 9.18 20.70
CA ASP A 131 3.16 8.99 22.14
C ASP A 131 2.33 10.15 22.73
N LYS A 132 2.08 10.09 24.03
CA LYS A 132 1.33 11.13 24.76
C LYS A 132 2.07 12.48 24.80
N ALA A 133 3.40 12.47 24.67
CA ALA A 133 4.21 13.68 24.64
C ALA A 133 4.30 14.28 23.22
N GLY A 134 3.74 13.60 22.20
CA GLY A 134 3.74 14.04 20.81
C GLY A 134 4.97 13.55 20.00
N ASN A 135 5.85 12.76 20.59
CA ASN A 135 6.99 12.20 19.86
C ASN A 135 6.53 11.12 18.88
N THR A 136 7.08 11.14 17.69
CA THR A 136 6.87 10.08 16.71
C THR A 136 7.69 8.84 17.11
N ILE A 137 7.01 7.72 17.30
CA ILE A 137 7.61 6.45 17.69
C ILE A 137 7.67 5.42 16.57
N ASP A 138 6.80 5.57 15.57
CA ASP A 138 6.82 4.76 14.34
C ASP A 138 6.23 5.54 13.18
N GLY A 139 6.59 5.17 11.96
CA GLY A 139 6.09 5.80 10.75
C GLY A 139 5.95 4.83 9.58
N TYR A 140 4.97 5.09 8.73
CA TYR A 140 4.69 4.29 7.54
C TYR A 140 4.37 5.19 6.36
N TYR A 141 4.81 4.79 5.18
CA TYR A 141 4.63 5.56 3.96
C TYR A 141 4.06 4.69 2.83
N ARG A 142 3.09 5.23 2.11
CA ARG A 142 2.56 4.62 0.87
C ARG A 142 2.25 5.68 -0.18
N ARG A 143 2.45 5.32 -1.43
CA ARG A 143 1.88 6.05 -2.57
C ARG A 143 0.51 5.45 -2.88
N ILE A 144 -0.49 6.30 -3.06
CA ILE A 144 -1.87 5.91 -3.36
C ILE A 144 -2.40 6.68 -4.57
N GLY A 145 -3.13 6.01 -5.45
CA GLY A 145 -3.86 6.63 -6.55
C GLY A 145 -5.36 6.56 -6.27
N ILE A 146 -6.02 7.70 -6.10
CA ILE A 146 -7.46 7.77 -5.81
C ILE A 146 -8.22 7.41 -7.08
N ARG A 147 -9.02 6.34 -7.02
CA ARG A 147 -9.82 5.86 -8.15
C ARG A 147 -10.99 5.00 -7.68
N SER A 148 -12.00 4.87 -8.50
CA SER A 148 -13.02 3.83 -8.39
C SER A 148 -12.90 2.82 -9.54
N ILE A 149 -13.18 1.56 -9.25
CA ILE A 149 -13.14 0.45 -10.20
C ILE A 149 -14.45 -0.31 -10.05
N GLU A 150 -15.15 -0.55 -11.16
CA GLU A 150 -16.38 -1.32 -11.18
C GLU A 150 -16.39 -2.28 -12.38
N PHE A 151 -16.92 -3.49 -12.18
CA PHE A 151 -17.22 -4.44 -13.24
C PHE A 151 -18.73 -4.55 -13.36
N LYS A 152 -19.30 -4.07 -14.47
CA LYS A 152 -20.77 -3.99 -14.69
C LYS A 152 -21.27 -5.08 -15.63
N GLY A 153 -20.81 -6.30 -15.45
CA GLY A 153 -21.21 -7.44 -16.25
C GLY A 153 -20.96 -7.20 -17.75
N LYS A 154 -22.00 -7.24 -18.55
CA LYS A 154 -21.90 -7.03 -20.02
C LYS A 154 -21.47 -5.61 -20.41
N ASP A 155 -21.62 -4.63 -19.52
CA ASP A 155 -21.18 -3.26 -19.76
C ASP A 155 -19.69 -3.06 -19.44
N GLY A 156 -18.99 -4.12 -19.05
CA GLY A 156 -17.55 -4.21 -18.95
C GLY A 156 -16.95 -3.48 -17.74
N PHE A 157 -15.71 -3.04 -17.91
CA PHE A 157 -14.90 -2.38 -16.89
C PHE A 157 -15.14 -0.87 -16.90
N TRP A 158 -15.33 -0.32 -15.70
CA TRP A 158 -15.54 1.11 -15.46
C TRP A 158 -14.45 1.66 -14.55
N LEU A 159 -13.89 2.80 -14.92
CA LEU A 159 -12.88 3.53 -14.15
C LEU A 159 -13.39 4.93 -13.86
N ASN A 160 -13.37 5.33 -12.58
CA ASN A 160 -13.82 6.66 -12.14
C ASN A 160 -15.23 7.02 -12.63
N GLY A 161 -16.15 6.04 -12.57
CA GLY A 161 -17.55 6.23 -12.96
C GLY A 161 -17.81 6.30 -14.47
N LYS A 162 -16.81 6.08 -15.31
CA LYS A 162 -16.92 6.09 -16.78
C LYS A 162 -16.54 4.73 -17.37
N PRO A 163 -17.22 4.27 -18.46
CA PRO A 163 -16.79 3.08 -19.18
C PRO A 163 -15.33 3.21 -19.62
N TYR A 164 -14.52 2.20 -19.37
CA TYR A 164 -13.13 2.20 -19.85
C TYR A 164 -13.12 1.80 -21.33
N PRO A 165 -12.53 2.62 -22.22
CA PRO A 165 -12.73 2.45 -23.67
C PRO A 165 -11.93 1.30 -24.29
N TYR A 166 -11.03 0.69 -23.53
CA TYR A 166 -10.14 -0.35 -24.02
C TYR A 166 -10.37 -1.67 -23.28
N PRO A 167 -10.13 -2.81 -23.93
CA PRO A 167 -10.09 -4.09 -23.22
C PRO A 167 -8.95 -4.10 -22.20
N LEU A 168 -9.19 -4.75 -21.06
CA LEU A 168 -8.11 -5.02 -20.11
C LEU A 168 -7.19 -6.06 -20.72
N MET A 169 -5.95 -5.67 -21.00
CA MET A 169 -4.92 -6.56 -21.55
C MET A 169 -3.95 -6.93 -20.43
N GLY A 170 -3.60 -8.20 -20.37
CA GLY A 170 -2.61 -8.74 -19.44
C GLY A 170 -1.53 -9.51 -20.20
N ALA A 171 -0.34 -9.57 -19.65
CA ALA A 171 0.76 -10.37 -20.16
C ALA A 171 1.51 -11.00 -18.99
N ASN A 172 2.05 -12.18 -19.25
CA ASN A 172 2.99 -12.84 -18.36
C ASN A 172 4.40 -12.65 -18.90
N ARG A 173 5.34 -12.39 -18.01
CA ARG A 173 6.73 -12.26 -18.34
C ARG A 173 7.55 -13.24 -17.53
N HIS A 174 8.35 -14.06 -18.21
CA HIS A 174 9.40 -14.82 -17.57
C HIS A 174 10.55 -13.88 -17.21
N GLN A 175 11.05 -14.02 -15.97
CA GLN A 175 12.14 -13.16 -15.47
C GLN A 175 13.53 -13.74 -15.74
N ASP A 176 13.62 -14.70 -16.63
CA ASP A 176 14.87 -15.32 -17.02
C ASP A 176 15.60 -14.42 -18.01
N PHE A 177 16.78 -14.00 -17.67
CA PHE A 177 17.62 -13.17 -18.53
C PHE A 177 18.91 -13.93 -18.87
N ALA A 178 19.35 -13.81 -20.11
CA ALA A 178 20.56 -14.48 -20.55
C ALA A 178 21.73 -14.15 -19.62
N VAL A 179 22.48 -15.17 -19.21
CA VAL A 179 23.67 -15.11 -18.36
C VAL A 179 23.36 -14.92 -16.85
N ILE A 180 22.37 -14.10 -16.49
CA ILE A 180 22.08 -13.76 -15.08
C ILE A 180 20.83 -14.43 -14.51
N GLY A 181 20.06 -15.13 -15.34
CA GLY A 181 18.83 -15.81 -14.90
C GLY A 181 17.87 -14.88 -14.17
N ASN A 182 17.35 -15.31 -13.02
CA ASN A 182 16.42 -14.52 -12.21
C ASN A 182 17.09 -13.38 -11.39
N ALA A 183 18.42 -13.29 -11.39
CA ALA A 183 19.15 -12.25 -10.67
C ALA A 183 19.13 -10.89 -11.40
N LEU A 184 18.02 -10.56 -12.03
CA LEU A 184 17.83 -9.32 -12.78
C LEU A 184 17.66 -8.15 -11.80
N PRO A 185 18.55 -7.14 -11.79
CA PRO A 185 18.40 -5.97 -10.92
C PRO A 185 17.16 -5.14 -11.30
N ASN A 186 16.54 -4.50 -10.31
CA ASN A 186 15.31 -3.75 -10.48
C ASN A 186 15.36 -2.69 -11.61
N SER A 187 16.51 -2.09 -11.85
CA SER A 187 16.73 -1.12 -12.93
C SER A 187 16.59 -1.73 -14.34
N LEU A 188 16.92 -3.02 -14.51
CA LEU A 188 16.77 -3.71 -15.79
C LEU A 188 15.33 -4.14 -16.05
N HIS A 189 14.54 -4.46 -15.03
CA HIS A 189 13.11 -4.73 -15.21
C HIS A 189 12.38 -3.58 -15.88
N TRP A 190 12.72 -2.35 -15.53
CA TRP A 190 12.14 -1.17 -16.16
C TRP A 190 12.53 -1.02 -17.63
N ARG A 191 13.79 -1.32 -17.96
CA ARG A 191 14.26 -1.27 -19.35
C ARG A 191 13.64 -2.34 -20.22
N ASP A 192 13.44 -3.52 -19.66
CA ASP A 192 12.88 -4.64 -20.37
C ASP A 192 11.35 -4.52 -20.58
N ALA A 193 10.67 -3.74 -19.74
CA ALA A 193 9.24 -3.47 -19.86
C ALA A 193 8.88 -2.32 -20.84
N LYS A 194 9.88 -1.59 -21.37
CA LYS A 194 9.71 -0.55 -22.39
C LYS A 194 9.73 -1.12 -23.80
#